data_096d6bfe4f7810dba4054ffcc67f91cf
#
_entry.id   096d6bfe4f7810dba4054ffcc67f91cf
#
_cell.length_a   1.000
_cell.length_b   1.000
_cell.length_c   1.000
_cell.angle_alpha   90.00
_cell.angle_beta   90.00
_cell.angle_gamma   90.00
#
_symmetry.space_group_name_H-M   'P 1'
#
loop_
_entity.id
_entity.type
_entity.pdbx_description
1 polymer ?
#
loop_
_entity_poly.entity_id
_entity_poly.type
_entity_poly.pdbx_seq_one_letter_code
_entity_poly.pdbx_strand_id
1 'polypeptide(L)'
;PMLYSQYLLSKNMEQEAVPVLEQVVDLDPTNKAARLMLVSAAVKKEDYKQIIKVCEPGIEATPDALELYYYLAIAYHQAEQGDSVLSVCNRALEHITPDTRKEVISDFYSIMGDIYHTKKQMTEAYAAYDSALVYNPSNIGALNNYAYYLSVERRDLDKAEEMSYKTVKAEPNNSTYLDTYAWILFEKGNYAEARIYIDNAMKNDGEKSDVIVEHCGDIYFMTGDVEGALKYWKKALEMGSESKTLKQKIEKKKYIAE
;
A
#
# COMPACT_ATOMS: atom_id res chain seq x y z
N PRO A 1 -22.26 22.36 19.39
CA PRO A 1 -21.62 22.27 18.07
C PRO A 1 -21.45 20.81 17.61
N MET A 2 -20.87 19.89 18.46
CA MET A 2 -20.64 18.48 18.10
C MET A 2 -21.89 17.73 17.59
N LEU A 3 -23.01 17.77 18.34
CA LEU A 3 -24.27 17.13 17.92
C LEU A 3 -24.78 17.68 16.59
N TYR A 4 -24.60 18.97 16.37
CA TYR A 4 -25.02 19.62 15.12
C TYR A 4 -24.15 19.19 13.94
N SER A 5 -22.82 19.11 14.10
CA SER A 5 -21.94 18.60 13.04
C SER A 5 -22.20 17.12 12.72
N GLN A 6 -22.45 16.29 13.75
CA GLN A 6 -22.86 14.89 13.55
C GLN A 6 -24.19 14.78 12.77
N TYR A 7 -25.16 15.62 13.09
CA TYR A 7 -26.40 15.69 12.34
C TYR A 7 -26.16 16.08 10.88
N LEU A 8 -25.34 17.09 10.61
CA LEU A 8 -25.01 17.53 9.27
C LEU A 8 -24.31 16.40 8.47
N LEU A 9 -23.35 15.71 9.09
CA LEU A 9 -22.66 14.56 8.46
C LEU A 9 -23.64 13.41 8.16
N SER A 10 -24.59 13.14 9.05
CA SER A 10 -25.62 12.11 8.83
C SER A 10 -26.56 12.43 7.64
N LYS A 11 -26.61 13.69 7.25
CA LYS A 11 -27.35 14.19 6.08
C LYS A 11 -26.48 14.39 4.84
N ASN A 12 -25.23 13.95 4.86
CA ASN A 12 -24.22 14.18 3.82
C ASN A 12 -23.96 15.68 3.51
N MET A 13 -24.17 16.54 4.51
CA MET A 13 -23.93 18.00 4.43
C MET A 13 -22.51 18.31 4.95
N GLU A 14 -21.49 17.75 4.30
CA GLU A 14 -20.10 17.87 4.75
C GLU A 14 -19.57 19.30 4.65
N GLN A 15 -20.02 20.06 3.65
CA GLN A 15 -19.58 21.45 3.46
C GLN A 15 -19.98 22.35 4.64
N GLU A 16 -21.15 22.10 5.22
CA GLU A 16 -21.64 22.82 6.39
C GLU A 16 -21.08 22.24 7.69
N ALA A 17 -20.79 20.94 7.75
CA ALA A 17 -20.25 20.28 8.94
C ALA A 17 -18.80 20.68 9.21
N VAL A 18 -17.95 20.80 8.18
CA VAL A 18 -16.51 21.10 8.34
C VAL A 18 -16.25 22.38 9.10
N PRO A 19 -16.85 23.56 8.77
CA PRO A 19 -16.62 24.78 9.56
C PRO A 19 -17.05 24.68 11.02
N VAL A 20 -18.12 23.91 11.30
CA VAL A 20 -18.58 23.69 12.70
C VAL A 20 -17.58 22.82 13.47
N LEU A 21 -17.01 21.79 12.81
CA LEU A 21 -15.97 20.95 13.42
C LEU A 21 -14.67 21.72 13.64
N GLU A 22 -14.27 22.58 12.72
CA GLU A 22 -13.10 23.46 12.88
C GLU A 22 -13.28 24.36 14.12
N GLN A 23 -14.45 24.99 14.31
CA GLN A 23 -14.76 25.75 15.51
C GLN A 23 -14.70 24.91 16.79
N VAL A 24 -15.14 23.63 16.75
CA VAL A 24 -15.02 22.73 17.90
C VAL A 24 -13.55 22.48 18.25
N VAL A 25 -12.71 22.23 17.27
CA VAL A 25 -11.27 22.00 17.45
C VAL A 25 -10.55 23.26 17.92
N ASP A 26 -10.96 24.45 17.44
CA ASP A 26 -10.39 25.74 17.90
C ASP A 26 -10.71 26.00 19.39
N LEU A 27 -11.93 25.64 19.83
CA LEU A 27 -12.37 25.81 21.22
C LEU A 27 -11.83 24.73 22.16
N ASP A 28 -11.68 23.51 21.65
CA ASP A 28 -11.14 22.34 22.36
C ASP A 28 -10.15 21.59 21.46
N PRO A 29 -8.86 22.00 21.50
CA PRO A 29 -7.81 21.34 20.70
C PRO A 29 -7.62 19.85 21.01
N THR A 30 -8.08 19.37 22.16
CA THR A 30 -7.99 17.96 22.57
C THR A 30 -9.16 17.11 22.09
N ASN A 31 -10.12 17.69 21.35
CA ASN A 31 -11.29 16.99 20.86
C ASN A 31 -10.96 16.03 19.70
N LYS A 32 -10.47 14.85 20.07
CA LYS A 32 -10.11 13.78 19.13
C LYS A 32 -11.26 13.44 18.18
N ALA A 33 -12.50 13.39 18.68
CA ALA A 33 -13.65 13.02 17.86
C ALA A 33 -13.90 14.03 16.73
N ALA A 34 -13.84 15.34 17.03
CA ALA A 34 -13.99 16.38 16.03
C ALA A 34 -12.87 16.32 14.96
N ARG A 35 -11.62 16.09 15.39
CA ARG A 35 -10.49 15.93 14.48
C ARG A 35 -10.65 14.73 13.56
N LEU A 36 -11.05 13.57 14.08
CA LEU A 36 -11.26 12.37 13.27
C LEU A 36 -12.41 12.56 12.25
N MET A 37 -13.44 13.33 12.61
CA MET A 37 -14.51 13.68 11.65
C MET A 37 -14.00 14.59 10.53
N LEU A 38 -13.15 15.58 10.85
CA LEU A 38 -12.49 16.42 9.84
C LEU A 38 -11.58 15.59 8.92
N VAL A 39 -10.78 14.70 9.50
CA VAL A 39 -9.94 13.76 8.74
C VAL A 39 -10.79 12.88 7.83
N SER A 40 -11.89 12.31 8.33
CA SER A 40 -12.79 11.47 7.52
C SER A 40 -13.38 12.23 6.33
N ALA A 41 -13.77 13.50 6.52
CA ALA A 41 -14.25 14.35 5.44
C ALA A 41 -13.15 14.65 4.40
N ALA A 42 -11.92 14.87 4.85
CA ALA A 42 -10.78 15.13 3.98
C ALA A 42 -10.35 13.86 3.20
N VAL A 43 -10.37 12.68 3.84
CA VAL A 43 -10.08 11.39 3.19
C VAL A 43 -11.02 11.11 2.03
N LYS A 44 -12.33 11.35 2.19
CA LYS A 44 -13.32 11.18 1.12
C LYS A 44 -13.05 12.05 -0.12
N LYS A 45 -12.36 13.17 0.07
CA LYS A 45 -11.98 14.12 -0.99
C LYS A 45 -10.55 13.97 -1.47
N GLU A 46 -9.82 13.02 -0.90
CA GLU A 46 -8.38 12.85 -1.11
C GLU A 46 -7.57 14.14 -0.84
N ASP A 47 -8.07 14.97 0.09
CA ASP A 47 -7.43 16.23 0.48
C ASP A 47 -6.35 15.98 1.53
N TYR A 48 -5.21 15.49 1.09
CA TYR A 48 -4.07 15.16 1.94
C TYR A 48 -3.48 16.40 2.65
N LYS A 49 -3.59 17.58 2.05
CA LYS A 49 -3.16 18.84 2.69
C LYS A 49 -4.03 19.17 3.91
N GLN A 50 -5.32 18.97 3.78
CA GLN A 50 -6.24 19.17 4.91
C GLN A 50 -6.01 18.12 6.00
N ILE A 51 -5.71 16.86 5.64
CA ILE A 51 -5.35 15.83 6.61
C ILE A 51 -4.12 16.26 7.43
N ILE A 52 -3.05 16.72 6.77
CA ILE A 52 -1.83 17.21 7.45
C ILE A 52 -2.19 18.37 8.39
N LYS A 53 -2.91 19.39 7.89
CA LYS A 53 -3.32 20.57 8.66
C LYS A 53 -4.10 20.22 9.93
N VAL A 54 -4.92 19.19 9.89
CA VAL A 54 -5.74 18.73 11.03
C VAL A 54 -4.95 17.84 11.99
N CYS A 55 -4.12 16.92 11.44
CA CYS A 55 -3.43 15.91 12.23
C CYS A 55 -2.19 16.44 12.93
N GLU A 56 -1.36 17.31 12.32
CA GLU A 56 -0.16 17.84 12.95
C GLU A 56 -0.44 18.49 14.32
N PRO A 57 -1.31 19.50 14.44
CA PRO A 57 -1.65 20.05 15.75
C PRO A 57 -2.44 19.05 16.60
N GLY A 58 -3.06 18.05 16.00
CA GLY A 58 -3.80 17.00 16.70
C GLY A 58 -2.91 16.09 17.52
N ILE A 59 -1.79 15.63 16.95
CA ILE A 59 -0.84 14.76 17.65
C ILE A 59 -0.06 15.51 18.74
N GLU A 60 0.07 16.83 18.64
CA GLU A 60 0.62 17.66 19.72
C GLU A 60 -0.37 17.81 20.88
N ALA A 61 -1.66 17.99 20.59
CA ALA A 61 -2.70 18.16 21.59
C ALA A 61 -3.13 16.84 22.26
N THR A 62 -3.06 15.73 21.53
CA THR A 62 -3.45 14.38 21.97
C THR A 62 -2.42 13.34 21.50
N PRO A 63 -1.25 13.25 22.17
CA PRO A 63 -0.15 12.39 21.73
C PRO A 63 -0.46 10.88 21.72
N ASP A 64 -1.47 10.45 22.44
CA ASP A 64 -1.96 9.07 22.51
C ASP A 64 -2.98 8.72 21.40
N ALA A 65 -3.37 9.68 20.56
CA ALA A 65 -4.32 9.48 19.48
C ALA A 65 -3.64 8.86 18.25
N LEU A 66 -3.31 7.57 18.32
CA LEU A 66 -2.56 6.83 17.28
C LEU A 66 -3.22 6.89 15.91
N GLU A 67 -4.55 7.03 15.83
CA GLU A 67 -5.28 7.19 14.58
C GLU A 67 -4.88 8.46 13.82
N LEU A 68 -4.57 9.55 14.52
CA LEU A 68 -4.11 10.80 13.88
C LEU A 68 -2.72 10.63 13.27
N TYR A 69 -1.82 9.89 13.93
CA TYR A 69 -0.51 9.54 13.37
C TYR A 69 -0.65 8.68 12.11
N TYR A 70 -1.57 7.71 12.13
CA TYR A 70 -1.81 6.85 10.98
C TYR A 70 -2.24 7.66 9.74
N TYR A 71 -3.26 8.51 9.89
CA TYR A 71 -3.72 9.35 8.78
C TYR A 71 -2.66 10.36 8.33
N LEU A 72 -1.89 10.89 9.27
CA LEU A 72 -0.78 11.81 8.95
C LEU A 72 0.33 11.10 8.16
N ALA A 73 0.68 9.88 8.55
CA ALA A 73 1.65 9.06 7.82
C ALA A 73 1.18 8.78 6.38
N ILE A 74 -0.09 8.42 6.19
CA ILE A 74 -0.67 8.22 4.86
C ILE A 74 -0.64 9.52 4.04
N ALA A 75 -0.99 10.66 4.64
CA ALA A 75 -0.99 11.94 3.95
C ALA A 75 0.42 12.36 3.51
N TYR A 76 1.43 12.18 4.37
CA TYR A 76 2.83 12.41 4.01
C TYR A 76 3.35 11.43 2.96
N HIS A 77 2.90 10.18 3.00
CA HIS A 77 3.24 9.19 1.97
C HIS A 77 2.73 9.63 0.59
N GLN A 78 1.48 10.08 0.50
CA GLN A 78 0.91 10.61 -0.74
C GLN A 78 1.57 11.90 -1.22
N ALA A 79 2.14 12.67 -0.29
CA ALA A 79 2.95 13.85 -0.60
C ALA A 79 4.43 13.53 -0.90
N GLU A 80 4.79 12.26 -1.01
CA GLU A 80 6.17 11.76 -1.26
C GLU A 80 7.20 12.24 -0.22
N GLN A 81 6.75 12.51 1.02
CA GLN A 81 7.58 12.99 2.13
C GLN A 81 8.02 11.85 3.04
N GLY A 82 8.83 10.93 2.53
CA GLY A 82 9.22 9.70 3.23
C GLY A 82 9.86 9.93 4.60
N ASP A 83 10.68 10.96 4.78
CA ASP A 83 11.30 11.27 6.08
C ASP A 83 10.24 11.71 7.11
N SER A 84 9.23 12.46 6.68
CA SER A 84 8.10 12.84 7.53
C SER A 84 7.27 11.62 7.93
N VAL A 85 7.06 10.66 7.02
CA VAL A 85 6.39 9.39 7.33
C VAL A 85 7.13 8.64 8.42
N LEU A 86 8.45 8.43 8.26
CA LEU A 86 9.27 7.73 9.25
C LEU A 86 9.24 8.43 10.62
N SER A 87 9.35 9.77 10.62
CA SER A 87 9.28 10.56 11.85
C SER A 87 7.95 10.37 12.58
N VAL A 88 6.83 10.44 11.84
CA VAL A 88 5.49 10.27 12.39
C VAL A 88 5.26 8.86 12.93
N CYS A 89 5.69 7.82 12.18
CA CYS A 89 5.57 6.43 12.63
C CYS A 89 6.41 6.17 13.89
N ASN A 90 7.64 6.66 13.96
CA ASN A 90 8.48 6.51 15.15
C ASN A 90 7.84 7.19 16.37
N ARG A 91 7.34 8.42 16.21
CA ARG A 91 6.62 9.12 17.29
C ARG A 91 5.37 8.35 17.75
N ALA A 92 4.60 7.79 16.82
CA ALA A 92 3.45 6.95 17.18
C ALA A 92 3.86 5.75 18.04
N LEU A 93 4.97 5.09 17.69
CA LEU A 93 5.49 3.94 18.43
C LEU A 93 6.00 4.31 19.85
N GLU A 94 6.36 5.57 20.11
CA GLU A 94 6.70 6.04 21.46
C GLU A 94 5.48 6.14 22.38
N HIS A 95 4.26 6.20 21.82
CA HIS A 95 2.99 6.34 22.56
C HIS A 95 2.19 5.04 22.66
N ILE A 96 2.74 3.89 22.22
CA ILE A 96 2.09 2.60 22.41
C ILE A 96 2.06 2.20 23.88
N THR A 97 0.99 1.51 24.26
CA THR A 97 0.78 0.97 25.61
C THR A 97 0.52 -0.54 25.52
N PRO A 98 0.54 -1.28 26.66
CA PRO A 98 0.16 -2.69 26.65
C PRO A 98 -1.24 -2.97 26.10
N ASP A 99 -2.14 -1.98 26.16
CA ASP A 99 -3.51 -2.07 25.64
C ASP A 99 -3.63 -1.69 24.16
N THR A 100 -2.55 -1.18 23.55
CA THR A 100 -2.55 -0.86 22.12
C THR A 100 -2.74 -2.12 21.29
N ARG A 101 -3.72 -2.09 20.39
CA ARG A 101 -3.98 -3.23 19.49
C ARG A 101 -2.75 -3.51 18.62
N LYS A 102 -2.36 -4.78 18.57
CA LYS A 102 -1.19 -5.23 17.84
C LYS A 102 -1.25 -4.94 16.34
N GLU A 103 -2.46 -4.96 15.78
CA GLU A 103 -2.69 -4.61 14.37
C GLU A 103 -2.25 -3.18 14.07
N VAL A 104 -2.54 -2.23 14.95
CA VAL A 104 -2.14 -0.82 14.79
C VAL A 104 -0.62 -0.68 14.81
N ILE A 105 0.05 -1.38 15.71
CA ILE A 105 1.53 -1.40 15.77
C ILE A 105 2.11 -1.99 14.49
N SER A 106 1.52 -3.10 14.03
CA SER A 106 1.91 -3.78 12.79
C SER A 106 1.79 -2.85 11.57
N ASP A 107 0.72 -2.05 11.50
CA ASP A 107 0.49 -1.13 10.39
C ASP A 107 1.57 -0.04 10.33
N PHE A 108 1.99 0.52 11.47
CA PHE A 108 3.10 1.49 11.48
C PHE A 108 4.41 0.87 10.98
N TYR A 109 4.75 -0.33 11.44
CA TYR A 109 5.95 -1.01 10.95
C TYR A 109 5.86 -1.37 9.47
N SER A 110 4.68 -1.75 8.96
CA SER A 110 4.47 -2.01 7.53
C SER A 110 4.72 -0.75 6.69
N ILE A 111 4.15 0.40 7.10
CA ILE A 111 4.36 1.68 6.43
C ILE A 111 5.86 2.06 6.45
N MET A 112 6.55 1.87 7.58
CA MET A 112 7.99 2.12 7.65
C MET A 112 8.76 1.22 6.69
N GLY A 113 8.37 -0.06 6.56
CA GLY A 113 8.96 -1.00 5.61
C GLY A 113 8.88 -0.50 4.17
N ASP A 114 7.71 -0.03 3.75
CA ASP A 114 7.48 0.54 2.41
C ASP A 114 8.37 1.77 2.15
N ILE A 115 8.50 2.66 3.14
CA ILE A 115 9.33 3.86 3.00
C ILE A 115 10.81 3.51 2.96
N TYR A 116 11.30 2.63 3.84
CA TYR A 116 12.69 2.19 3.81
C TYR A 116 13.03 1.52 2.48
N HIS A 117 12.12 0.69 1.94
CA HIS A 117 12.30 0.08 0.62
C HIS A 117 12.42 1.14 -0.48
N THR A 118 11.51 2.13 -0.52
CA THR A 118 11.54 3.24 -1.49
C THR A 118 12.86 4.04 -1.39
N LYS A 119 13.40 4.18 -0.18
CA LYS A 119 14.70 4.82 0.08
C LYS A 119 15.90 3.91 -0.20
N LYS A 120 15.67 2.67 -0.68
CA LYS A 120 16.70 1.63 -0.91
C LYS A 120 17.49 1.24 0.35
N GLN A 121 16.87 1.39 1.52
CA GLN A 121 17.39 0.97 2.82
C GLN A 121 16.85 -0.44 3.13
N MET A 122 17.38 -1.45 2.44
CA MET A 122 16.78 -2.80 2.42
C MET A 122 16.86 -3.51 3.76
N THR A 123 17.94 -3.32 4.53
CA THR A 123 18.07 -3.90 5.86
C THR A 123 17.00 -3.41 6.81
N GLU A 124 16.78 -2.09 6.82
CA GLU A 124 15.76 -1.44 7.62
C GLU A 124 14.34 -1.82 7.16
N ALA A 125 14.13 -1.92 5.85
CA ALA A 125 12.85 -2.33 5.27
C ALA A 125 12.46 -3.73 5.75
N TYR A 126 13.36 -4.70 5.64
CA TYR A 126 13.08 -6.08 6.06
C TYR A 126 12.91 -6.20 7.57
N ALA A 127 13.71 -5.48 8.38
CA ALA A 127 13.53 -5.44 9.83
C ALA A 127 12.17 -4.85 10.23
N ALA A 128 11.70 -3.84 9.51
CA ALA A 128 10.38 -3.25 9.73
C ALA A 128 9.26 -4.24 9.38
N TYR A 129 9.32 -4.92 8.22
CA TYR A 129 8.34 -5.95 7.89
C TYR A 129 8.35 -7.14 8.85
N ASP A 130 9.53 -7.62 9.26
CA ASP A 130 9.61 -8.67 10.27
C ASP A 130 8.95 -8.22 11.58
N SER A 131 9.16 -6.97 12.00
CA SER A 131 8.47 -6.39 13.17
C SER A 131 6.95 -6.33 12.96
N ALA A 132 6.48 -5.88 11.79
CA ALA A 132 5.06 -5.85 11.47
C ALA A 132 4.43 -7.24 11.63
N LEU A 133 5.07 -8.28 11.11
CA LEU A 133 4.57 -9.66 11.15
C LEU A 133 4.71 -10.32 12.51
N VAL A 134 5.60 -9.84 13.39
CA VAL A 134 5.65 -10.24 14.81
C VAL A 134 4.40 -9.74 15.54
N TYR A 135 3.99 -8.50 15.30
CA TYR A 135 2.78 -7.95 15.94
C TYR A 135 1.49 -8.47 15.31
N ASN A 136 1.44 -8.59 13.99
CA ASN A 136 0.29 -9.16 13.28
C ASN A 136 0.76 -10.09 12.13
N PRO A 137 0.86 -11.40 12.38
CA PRO A 137 1.26 -12.39 11.37
C PRO A 137 0.30 -12.48 10.16
N SER A 138 -0.89 -11.88 10.27
CA SER A 138 -1.91 -11.85 9.24
C SER A 138 -2.07 -10.47 8.61
N ASN A 139 -1.12 -9.56 8.78
CA ASN A 139 -1.14 -8.26 8.08
C ASN A 139 -0.93 -8.50 6.58
N ILE A 140 -2.04 -8.51 5.84
CA ILE A 140 -2.06 -8.88 4.42
C ILE A 140 -1.22 -7.91 3.59
N GLY A 141 -1.26 -6.61 3.89
CA GLY A 141 -0.44 -5.60 3.22
C GLY A 141 1.05 -5.84 3.41
N ALA A 142 1.49 -6.05 4.66
CA ALA A 142 2.89 -6.36 4.99
C ALA A 142 3.34 -7.66 4.32
N LEU A 143 2.51 -8.72 4.36
CA LEU A 143 2.81 -10.00 3.72
C LEU A 143 3.01 -9.84 2.22
N ASN A 144 2.11 -9.13 1.54
CA ASN A 144 2.21 -8.91 0.10
C ASN A 144 3.44 -8.10 -0.29
N ASN A 145 3.63 -6.93 0.35
CA ASN A 145 4.71 -6.03 -0.03
C ASN A 145 6.09 -6.64 0.25
N TYR A 146 6.24 -7.28 1.41
CA TYR A 146 7.47 -7.98 1.75
C TYR A 146 7.78 -9.11 0.75
N ALA A 147 6.78 -9.94 0.44
CA ALA A 147 6.92 -11.02 -0.53
C ALA A 147 7.31 -10.51 -1.92
N TYR A 148 6.65 -9.45 -2.38
CA TYR A 148 6.96 -8.81 -3.65
C TYR A 148 8.40 -8.30 -3.71
N TYR A 149 8.84 -7.54 -2.70
CA TYR A 149 10.20 -6.99 -2.68
C TYR A 149 11.28 -8.08 -2.61
N LEU A 150 11.05 -9.15 -1.84
CA LEU A 150 11.95 -10.32 -1.86
C LEU A 150 12.03 -10.95 -3.26
N SER A 151 10.92 -11.03 -3.98
CA SER A 151 10.89 -11.61 -5.31
C SER A 151 11.62 -10.77 -6.36
N VAL A 152 11.46 -9.44 -6.32
CA VAL A 152 12.18 -8.51 -7.19
C VAL A 152 13.70 -8.61 -6.99
N GLU A 153 14.13 -8.81 -5.75
CA GLU A 153 15.56 -9.01 -5.44
C GLU A 153 16.02 -10.46 -5.60
N ARG A 154 15.16 -11.39 -5.99
CA ARG A 154 15.44 -12.84 -6.09
C ARG A 154 16.00 -13.43 -4.81
N ARG A 155 15.48 -12.99 -3.68
CA ARG A 155 15.95 -13.30 -2.34
C ARG A 155 14.87 -14.04 -1.57
N ASP A 156 15.25 -15.08 -0.83
CA ASP A 156 14.36 -15.86 0.04
C ASP A 156 12.99 -16.20 -0.59
N LEU A 157 13.03 -16.66 -1.86
CA LEU A 157 11.84 -16.91 -2.67
C LEU A 157 10.85 -17.90 -2.04
N ASP A 158 11.33 -18.84 -1.22
CA ASP A 158 10.46 -19.78 -0.50
C ASP A 158 9.66 -19.05 0.59
N LYS A 159 10.31 -18.14 1.34
CA LYS A 159 9.63 -17.26 2.31
C LYS A 159 8.61 -16.33 1.59
N ALA A 160 9.01 -15.75 0.46
CA ALA A 160 8.14 -14.90 -0.35
C ALA A 160 6.89 -15.67 -0.82
N GLU A 161 7.05 -16.88 -1.32
CA GLU A 161 5.94 -17.73 -1.76
C GLU A 161 4.98 -18.05 -0.61
N GLU A 162 5.50 -18.46 0.56
CA GLU A 162 4.65 -18.74 1.73
C GLU A 162 3.82 -17.53 2.14
N MET A 163 4.43 -16.34 2.19
CA MET A 163 3.74 -15.10 2.55
C MET A 163 2.67 -14.72 1.52
N SER A 164 3.03 -14.75 0.23
CA SER A 164 2.12 -14.38 -0.85
C SER A 164 0.97 -15.40 -1.00
N TYR A 165 1.22 -16.69 -0.75
CA TYR A 165 0.15 -17.67 -0.71
C TYR A 165 -0.92 -17.35 0.34
N LYS A 166 -0.51 -16.84 1.52
CA LYS A 166 -1.45 -16.40 2.56
C LYS A 166 -2.33 -15.24 2.06
N THR A 167 -1.78 -14.30 1.28
CA THR A 167 -2.55 -13.17 0.74
C THR A 167 -3.57 -13.62 -0.31
N VAL A 168 -3.17 -14.48 -1.24
CA VAL A 168 -4.09 -15.04 -2.24
C VAL A 168 -5.19 -15.89 -1.60
N LYS A 169 -4.86 -16.64 -0.53
CA LYS A 169 -5.87 -17.41 0.21
C LYS A 169 -6.87 -16.51 0.94
N ALA A 170 -6.43 -15.38 1.47
CA ALA A 170 -7.30 -14.43 2.16
C ALA A 170 -8.20 -13.65 1.19
N GLU A 171 -7.65 -13.22 0.04
CA GLU A 171 -8.36 -12.44 -0.97
C GLU A 171 -8.12 -13.03 -2.38
N PRO A 172 -8.80 -14.13 -2.73
CA PRO A 172 -8.52 -14.91 -3.95
C PRO A 172 -8.84 -14.19 -5.26
N ASN A 173 -9.54 -13.06 -5.21
CA ASN A 173 -9.90 -12.25 -6.38
C ASN A 173 -9.16 -10.89 -6.41
N ASN A 174 -8.19 -10.67 -5.53
CA ASN A 174 -7.39 -9.45 -5.54
C ASN A 174 -6.29 -9.57 -6.60
N SER A 175 -6.40 -8.77 -7.67
CA SER A 175 -5.45 -8.82 -8.79
C SER A 175 -4.01 -8.56 -8.39
N THR A 176 -3.76 -7.65 -7.43
CA THR A 176 -2.42 -7.33 -6.93
C THR A 176 -1.79 -8.52 -6.22
N TYR A 177 -2.56 -9.24 -5.39
CA TYR A 177 -2.05 -10.42 -4.67
C TYR A 177 -1.83 -11.61 -5.60
N LEU A 178 -2.72 -11.79 -6.57
CA LEU A 178 -2.56 -12.80 -7.62
C LEU A 178 -1.32 -12.54 -8.48
N ASP A 179 -1.07 -11.29 -8.84
CA ASP A 179 0.11 -10.89 -9.60
C ASP A 179 1.40 -11.11 -8.80
N THR A 180 1.45 -10.67 -7.54
CA THR A 180 2.61 -10.90 -6.66
C THR A 180 2.94 -12.39 -6.56
N TYR A 181 1.93 -13.25 -6.39
CA TYR A 181 2.12 -14.68 -6.31
C TYR A 181 2.60 -15.27 -7.65
N ALA A 182 2.00 -14.83 -8.76
CA ALA A 182 2.44 -15.22 -10.09
C ALA A 182 3.89 -14.82 -10.37
N TRP A 183 4.29 -13.61 -9.96
CA TRP A 183 5.65 -13.11 -10.13
C TRP A 183 6.67 -13.91 -9.32
N ILE A 184 6.35 -14.28 -8.08
CA ILE A 184 7.20 -15.14 -7.24
C ILE A 184 7.39 -16.51 -7.90
N LEU A 185 6.31 -17.12 -8.42
CA LEU A 185 6.37 -18.38 -9.16
C LEU A 185 7.22 -18.25 -10.43
N PHE A 186 7.11 -17.11 -11.12
CA PHE A 186 7.94 -16.79 -12.28
C PHE A 186 9.43 -16.75 -11.91
N GLU A 187 9.80 -16.04 -10.85
CA GLU A 187 11.19 -15.95 -10.39
C GLU A 187 11.72 -17.30 -9.89
N LYS A 188 10.86 -18.21 -9.43
CA LYS A 188 11.20 -19.61 -9.10
C LYS A 188 11.29 -20.52 -10.34
N GLY A 189 10.97 -20.03 -11.53
CA GLY A 189 10.94 -20.82 -12.77
C GLY A 189 9.68 -21.66 -12.98
N ASN A 190 8.66 -21.52 -12.11
CA ASN A 190 7.40 -22.24 -12.20
C ASN A 190 6.41 -21.54 -13.16
N TYR A 191 6.83 -21.36 -14.40
CA TYR A 191 6.11 -20.53 -15.40
C TYR A 191 4.70 -21.01 -15.70
N ALA A 192 4.48 -22.31 -15.74
CA ALA A 192 3.15 -22.88 -16.03
C ALA A 192 2.14 -22.54 -14.91
N GLU A 193 2.55 -22.60 -13.66
CA GLU A 193 1.72 -22.23 -12.53
C GLU A 193 1.56 -20.70 -12.43
N ALA A 194 2.64 -19.93 -12.65
CA ALA A 194 2.60 -18.48 -12.74
C ALA A 194 1.54 -18.00 -13.75
N ARG A 195 1.41 -18.69 -14.90
CA ARG A 195 0.41 -18.37 -15.92
C ARG A 195 -1.02 -18.50 -15.40
N ILE A 196 -1.32 -19.52 -14.59
CA ILE A 196 -2.65 -19.69 -14.01
C ILE A 196 -3.03 -18.50 -13.14
N TYR A 197 -2.11 -18.04 -12.29
CA TYR A 197 -2.37 -16.93 -11.37
C TYR A 197 -2.40 -15.57 -12.07
N ILE A 198 -1.53 -15.34 -13.07
CA ILE A 198 -1.56 -14.07 -13.83
C ILE A 198 -2.82 -13.97 -14.70
N ASP A 199 -3.28 -15.06 -15.32
CA ASP A 199 -4.54 -15.10 -16.05
C ASP A 199 -5.73 -14.80 -15.11
N ASN A 200 -5.64 -15.23 -13.87
CA ASN A 200 -6.65 -14.94 -12.85
C ASN A 200 -6.59 -13.47 -12.40
N ALA A 201 -5.39 -12.90 -12.25
CA ALA A 201 -5.22 -11.47 -11.98
C ALA A 201 -5.86 -10.63 -13.09
N MET A 202 -5.60 -10.99 -14.35
CA MET A 202 -6.16 -10.29 -15.52
C MET A 202 -7.69 -10.33 -15.56
N LYS A 203 -8.33 -11.42 -15.11
CA LYS A 203 -9.80 -11.55 -15.00
C LYS A 203 -10.40 -10.72 -13.87
N ASN A 204 -9.59 -10.34 -12.88
CA ASN A 204 -10.00 -9.58 -11.70
C ASN A 204 -9.44 -8.15 -11.74
N ASP A 205 -9.66 -7.44 -12.84
CA ASP A 205 -9.25 -6.05 -13.05
C ASP A 205 -7.72 -5.82 -13.20
N GLY A 206 -6.91 -6.87 -13.29
CA GLY A 206 -5.46 -6.75 -13.52
C GLY A 206 -5.11 -6.04 -14.83
N GLU A 207 -6.00 -6.07 -15.82
CA GLU A 207 -5.82 -5.35 -17.10
C GLU A 207 -5.81 -3.82 -16.96
N LYS A 208 -6.15 -3.28 -15.80
CA LYS A 208 -6.09 -1.85 -15.49
C LYS A 208 -4.71 -1.40 -14.98
N SER A 209 -3.83 -2.34 -14.63
CA SER A 209 -2.47 -2.09 -14.16
C SER A 209 -1.45 -2.41 -15.27
N ASP A 210 -0.66 -1.42 -15.65
CA ASP A 210 0.43 -1.59 -16.62
C ASP A 210 1.48 -2.59 -16.14
N VAL A 211 1.77 -2.63 -14.84
CA VAL A 211 2.70 -3.59 -14.21
C VAL A 211 2.19 -5.02 -14.37
N ILE A 212 0.92 -5.29 -14.01
CA ILE A 212 0.32 -6.64 -14.13
C ILE A 212 0.27 -7.06 -15.59
N VAL A 213 -0.06 -6.14 -16.49
CA VAL A 213 -0.08 -6.40 -17.93
C VAL A 213 1.33 -6.72 -18.46
N GLU A 214 2.39 -6.04 -17.97
CA GLU A 214 3.77 -6.36 -18.35
C GLU A 214 4.20 -7.73 -17.81
N HIS A 215 3.94 -8.03 -16.52
CA HIS A 215 4.21 -9.35 -15.94
C HIS A 215 3.48 -10.47 -16.71
N CYS A 216 2.25 -10.22 -17.14
CA CYS A 216 1.51 -11.15 -17.99
C CYS A 216 2.27 -11.44 -19.29
N GLY A 217 2.81 -10.41 -19.95
CA GLY A 217 3.65 -10.57 -21.14
C GLY A 217 4.90 -11.41 -20.87
N ASP A 218 5.59 -11.16 -19.77
CA ASP A 218 6.80 -11.90 -19.38
C ASP A 218 6.50 -13.39 -19.13
N ILE A 219 5.42 -13.68 -18.41
CA ILE A 219 4.98 -15.05 -18.12
C ILE A 219 4.53 -15.78 -19.42
N TYR A 220 3.81 -15.09 -20.31
CA TYR A 220 3.40 -15.65 -21.60
C TYR A 220 4.61 -16.00 -22.46
N PHE A 221 5.62 -15.15 -22.49
CA PHE A 221 6.86 -15.44 -23.20
C PHE A 221 7.54 -16.71 -22.68
N MET A 222 7.68 -16.82 -21.34
CA MET A 222 8.36 -17.97 -20.73
C MET A 222 7.55 -19.27 -20.87
N THR A 223 6.26 -19.20 -21.13
CA THR A 223 5.42 -20.36 -21.48
C THR A 223 5.35 -20.65 -22.98
N GLY A 224 6.13 -19.94 -23.82
CA GLY A 224 6.26 -20.17 -25.28
C GLY A 224 5.25 -19.42 -26.12
N ASP A 225 4.37 -18.61 -25.54
CA ASP A 225 3.39 -17.81 -26.28
C ASP A 225 3.96 -16.41 -26.60
N VAL A 226 4.82 -16.35 -27.58
CA VAL A 226 5.51 -15.12 -28.02
C VAL A 226 4.52 -14.07 -28.56
N GLU A 227 3.47 -14.49 -29.26
CA GLU A 227 2.48 -13.57 -29.84
C GLU A 227 1.64 -12.93 -28.69
N GLY A 228 1.21 -13.73 -27.75
CA GLY A 228 0.54 -13.25 -26.54
C GLY A 228 1.41 -12.30 -25.73
N ALA A 229 2.69 -12.63 -25.55
CA ALA A 229 3.65 -11.77 -24.86
C ALA A 229 3.76 -10.39 -25.52
N LEU A 230 3.96 -10.36 -26.84
CA LEU A 230 4.05 -9.11 -27.62
C LEU A 230 2.77 -8.26 -27.50
N LYS A 231 1.61 -8.89 -27.48
CA LYS A 231 0.32 -8.19 -27.29
C LYS A 231 0.27 -7.49 -25.92
N TYR A 232 0.65 -8.19 -24.86
CA TYR A 232 0.62 -7.62 -23.48
C TYR A 232 1.70 -6.57 -23.29
N TRP A 233 2.92 -6.78 -23.75
CA TRP A 233 3.98 -5.77 -23.69
C TRP A 233 3.60 -4.47 -24.41
N LYS A 234 3.00 -4.56 -25.61
CA LYS A 234 2.50 -3.38 -26.33
C LYS A 234 1.39 -2.69 -25.56
N LYS A 235 0.46 -3.45 -24.98
CA LYS A 235 -0.61 -2.90 -24.14
C LYS A 235 -0.05 -2.17 -22.91
N ALA A 236 0.93 -2.75 -22.21
CA ALA A 236 1.57 -2.09 -21.08
C ALA A 236 2.26 -0.77 -21.49
N LEU A 237 2.92 -0.76 -22.66
CA LEU A 237 3.54 0.46 -23.22
C LEU A 237 2.49 1.54 -23.54
N GLU A 238 1.35 1.15 -24.13
CA GLU A 238 0.22 2.05 -24.43
C GLU A 238 -0.42 2.61 -23.16
N MET A 239 -0.39 1.86 -22.04
CA MET A 239 -0.87 2.29 -20.74
C MET A 239 0.10 3.25 -20.04
N GLY A 240 1.31 3.44 -20.57
CA GLY A 240 2.29 4.37 -20.03
C GLY A 240 3.29 3.75 -19.07
N SER A 241 3.53 2.43 -19.14
CA SER A 241 4.55 1.77 -18.32
C SER A 241 5.91 2.46 -18.43
N GLU A 242 6.54 2.72 -17.29
CA GLU A 242 7.87 3.33 -17.17
C GLU A 242 9.01 2.30 -17.15
N SER A 243 8.70 1.02 -17.40
CA SER A 243 9.69 -0.07 -17.42
C SER A 243 10.78 0.21 -18.46
N LYS A 244 12.02 0.13 -18.01
CA LYS A 244 13.20 0.43 -18.84
C LYS A 244 13.46 -0.63 -19.92
N THR A 245 12.98 -1.86 -19.69
CA THR A 245 13.22 -2.99 -20.57
C THR A 245 12.09 -3.24 -21.57
N LEU A 246 10.91 -2.69 -21.33
CA LEU A 246 9.69 -2.99 -22.10
C LEU A 246 9.83 -2.74 -23.62
N LYS A 247 10.39 -1.60 -24.02
CA LYS A 247 10.64 -1.31 -25.44
C LYS A 247 11.57 -2.32 -26.08
N GLN A 248 12.62 -2.72 -25.37
CA GLN A 248 13.57 -3.72 -25.86
C GLN A 248 12.95 -5.11 -25.92
N LYS A 249 12.07 -5.48 -24.97
CA LYS A 249 11.30 -6.74 -25.01
C LYS A 249 10.47 -6.82 -26.30
N ILE A 250 9.79 -5.72 -26.67
CA ILE A 250 8.98 -5.63 -27.89
C ILE A 250 9.84 -5.72 -29.17
N GLU A 251 10.92 -4.92 -29.23
CA GLU A 251 11.80 -4.87 -30.41
C GLU A 251 12.50 -6.19 -30.66
N LYS A 252 13.06 -6.79 -29.62
CA LYS A 252 13.83 -8.06 -29.72
C LYS A 252 12.93 -9.29 -29.69
N LYS A 253 11.63 -9.13 -29.44
CA LYS A 253 10.66 -10.21 -29.24
C LYS A 253 11.16 -11.24 -28.22
N LYS A 254 11.75 -10.77 -27.12
CA LYS A 254 12.39 -11.60 -26.09
C LYS A 254 12.23 -11.00 -24.71
N TYR A 255 12.06 -11.87 -23.71
CA TYR A 255 12.15 -11.45 -22.31
C TYR A 255 13.53 -10.86 -22.00
N ILE A 256 13.54 -9.75 -21.28
CA ILE A 256 14.73 -9.06 -20.79
C ILE A 256 14.46 -8.73 -19.33
N ALA A 257 15.25 -9.30 -18.41
CA ALA A 257 15.16 -9.00 -17.00
C ALA A 257 15.56 -7.54 -16.72
N GLU A 258 14.91 -6.95 -15.73
CA GLU A 258 15.30 -5.64 -15.21
C GLU A 258 16.55 -5.70 -14.34
#